data_dfbd4c9a4f961d823b21192b857758c0
#
_entry.id   dfbd4c9a4f961d823b21192b857758c0
#
_cell.length_a   1.000
_cell.length_b   1.000
_cell.length_c   1.000
_cell.angle_alpha   90.00
_cell.angle_beta   90.00
_cell.angle_gamma   90.00
#
_symmetry.space_group_name_H-M   'P 1'
#
loop_
_entity.id
_entity.type
_entity.pdbx_description
1 polymer ?
#
loop_
_entity_poly.entity_id
_entity_poly.type
_entity_poly.pdbx_seq_one_letter_code
_entity_poly.pdbx_strand_id
1 'polypeptide(L)'
;YLARTLFNIETALVYIPAWIECQGNIIHLHDPVYHERLDSDESEVSAFAKERTFDGRWIQIRRPFIVSGGELTLDMLDLSYNPGSKVYDAPLQLKANNGIYLIDDFGRQRVSPTEVLNRWIVPMERRVDFLNFQTGGKAQVPFETFLIFSSNLKPEQLGDEAFLRRIQYKMLVRSPEEAEFVQIFKRYAQSEGLEVDPA
;
A
#
# COMPACT_ATOMS: atom_id res chain seq x y z
N TYR A 1 -11.46 3.25 8.29
CA TYR A 1 -11.19 3.00 9.72
C TYR A 1 -10.52 1.65 9.93
N LEU A 2 -11.12 0.53 9.48
CA LEU A 2 -10.59 -0.82 9.64
C LEU A 2 -9.14 -0.95 9.10
N ALA A 3 -8.89 -0.42 7.91
CA ALA A 3 -7.57 -0.44 7.31
C ALA A 3 -6.53 0.35 8.14
N ARG A 4 -6.91 1.50 8.70
CA ARG A 4 -6.03 2.26 9.61
C ARG A 4 -5.75 1.50 10.90
N THR A 5 -6.75 0.78 11.44
CA THR A 5 -6.55 -0.05 12.63
C THR A 5 -5.57 -1.20 12.36
N LEU A 6 -5.66 -1.85 11.20
CA LEU A 6 -4.70 -2.86 10.76
C LEU A 6 -3.29 -2.26 10.61
N PHE A 7 -3.18 -1.06 10.06
CA PHE A 7 -1.91 -0.36 9.95
C PHE A 7 -1.29 -0.04 11.31
N ASN A 8 -2.09 0.39 12.30
CA ASN A 8 -1.61 0.70 13.64
C ASN A 8 -1.09 -0.52 14.41
N ILE A 9 -1.54 -1.72 14.07
CA ILE A 9 -1.01 -2.97 14.63
C ILE A 9 0.39 -3.28 14.07
N GLU A 10 0.67 -2.83 12.86
CA GLU A 10 1.91 -3.08 12.13
C GLU A 10 2.95 -1.97 12.39
N THR A 11 3.57 -2.00 13.56
CA THR A 11 4.62 -1.00 13.93
C THR A 11 6.01 -1.36 13.40
N ALA A 12 6.15 -2.46 12.66
CA ALA A 12 7.44 -2.93 12.19
C ALA A 12 8.07 -1.94 11.19
N LEU A 13 9.36 -1.72 11.38
CA LEU A 13 10.19 -0.93 10.49
C LEU A 13 10.67 -1.79 9.33
N VAL A 14 10.77 -1.18 8.15
CA VAL A 14 11.30 -1.84 6.95
C VAL A 14 12.41 -1.00 6.33
N TYR A 15 13.35 -1.68 5.68
CA TYR A 15 14.39 -1.03 4.90
C TYR A 15 14.06 -1.17 3.42
N ILE A 16 14.06 -0.06 2.71
CA ILE A 16 13.89 -0.03 1.26
C ILE A 16 15.08 0.62 0.60
N PRO A 17 15.49 0.20 -0.61
CA PRO A 17 16.48 0.94 -1.38
C PRO A 17 15.85 2.24 -1.91
N ALA A 18 16.64 3.32 -1.97
CA ALA A 18 16.16 4.56 -2.61
C ALA A 18 15.91 4.35 -4.11
N TRP A 19 16.78 3.56 -4.73
CA TRP A 19 16.82 3.30 -6.17
C TRP A 19 17.08 1.83 -6.44
N ILE A 20 16.50 1.32 -7.51
CA ILE A 20 16.73 -0.04 -8.01
C ILE A 20 17.32 0.08 -9.42
N GLU A 21 18.45 -0.59 -9.67
CA GLU A 21 18.98 -0.76 -11.02
C GLU A 21 18.49 -2.11 -11.58
N CYS A 22 17.92 -2.07 -12.80
CA CYS A 22 17.46 -3.26 -13.49
C CYS A 22 17.67 -3.10 -15.00
N GLN A 23 18.50 -3.96 -15.58
CA GLN A 23 18.79 -3.97 -17.04
C GLN A 23 19.25 -2.62 -17.60
N GLY A 24 20.12 -1.91 -16.83
CA GLY A 24 20.60 -0.60 -17.20
C GLY A 24 19.61 0.55 -17.00
N ASN A 25 18.42 0.27 -16.48
CA ASN A 25 17.42 1.27 -16.13
C ASN A 25 17.41 1.51 -14.61
N ILE A 26 17.15 2.74 -14.20
CA ILE A 26 17.04 3.12 -12.79
C ILE A 26 15.58 3.33 -12.46
N ILE A 27 15.12 2.68 -11.38
CA ILE A 27 13.77 2.82 -10.83
C ILE A 27 13.87 3.53 -9.48
N HIS A 28 13.21 4.66 -9.35
CA HIS A 28 13.06 5.40 -8.10
C HIS A 28 11.98 4.74 -7.26
N LEU A 29 12.34 4.20 -6.10
CA LEU A 29 11.41 3.50 -5.22
C LEU A 29 10.95 4.37 -4.05
N HIS A 30 11.90 5.04 -3.36
CA HIS A 30 11.58 5.86 -2.20
C HIS A 30 10.78 7.09 -2.63
N ASP A 31 9.57 7.24 -2.05
CA ASP A 31 8.69 8.37 -2.32
C ASP A 31 8.27 8.99 -0.98
N PRO A 32 8.67 10.23 -0.68
CA PRO A 32 8.35 10.88 0.60
C PRO A 32 6.84 11.11 0.82
N VAL A 33 6.01 11.00 -0.22
CA VAL A 33 4.55 11.09 -0.10
C VAL A 33 3.98 9.84 0.55
N TYR A 34 4.58 8.68 0.28
CA TYR A 34 4.09 7.37 0.72
C TYR A 34 4.97 6.71 1.79
N HIS A 35 6.24 7.12 1.89
CA HIS A 35 7.22 6.52 2.77
C HIS A 35 7.63 7.49 3.87
N GLU A 36 7.11 7.27 5.07
CA GLU A 36 7.55 8.00 6.26
C GLU A 36 8.94 7.51 6.67
N ARG A 37 9.94 8.33 6.35
CA ARG A 37 11.32 8.06 6.75
C ARG A 37 11.46 8.26 8.25
N LEU A 38 12.15 7.34 8.89
CA LEU A 38 12.59 7.51 10.26
C LEU A 38 14.03 7.97 10.21
N ASP A 39 14.22 9.24 10.47
CA ASP A 39 15.56 9.74 10.76
C ASP A 39 15.96 9.10 12.10
N SER A 40 17.00 8.27 12.09
CA SER A 40 17.67 7.96 13.35
C SER A 40 18.05 9.31 13.94
N ASP A 41 17.47 9.66 15.09
CA ASP A 41 17.86 10.85 15.83
C ASP A 41 19.37 10.82 15.98
N GLU A 42 20.07 11.61 15.18
CA GLU A 42 21.53 11.78 15.27
C GLU A 42 21.95 12.36 16.62
N SER A 43 20.97 12.82 17.42
CA SER A 43 21.18 13.49 18.69
C SER A 43 21.44 12.56 19.88
N GLU A 44 21.12 11.26 19.80
CA GLU A 44 21.34 10.31 20.92
C GLU A 44 22.37 9.20 20.65
N VAL A 45 22.94 9.14 19.46
CA VAL A 45 24.02 8.18 19.21
C VAL A 45 25.32 8.73 19.79
N SER A 46 25.64 8.26 20.98
CA SER A 46 26.90 8.56 21.67
C SER A 46 28.06 8.42 20.67
N ALA A 47 29.06 9.31 20.76
CA ALA A 47 30.21 9.35 19.89
C ALA A 47 31.00 8.02 19.77
N PHE A 48 30.70 7.04 20.62
CA PHE A 48 31.21 5.66 20.61
C PHE A 48 30.44 4.69 19.69
N ALA A 49 29.26 5.04 19.19
CA ALA A 49 28.45 4.19 18.31
C ALA A 49 28.68 4.44 16.80
N LYS A 50 29.69 5.23 16.46
CA LYS A 50 30.04 5.62 15.07
C LYS A 50 30.55 4.49 14.16
N GLU A 51 30.62 3.24 14.66
CA GLU A 51 31.09 2.09 13.85
C GLU A 51 30.01 1.22 13.23
N ARG A 52 28.72 1.56 13.37
CA ARG A 52 27.71 0.98 12.50
C ARG A 52 27.66 1.77 11.20
N THR A 53 28.51 1.40 10.26
CA THR A 53 28.45 1.86 8.87
C THR A 53 27.11 1.44 8.27
N PHE A 54 26.13 2.31 8.45
CA PHE A 54 24.81 2.12 7.82
C PHE A 54 25.02 2.29 6.31
N ASP A 55 24.61 1.29 5.54
CA ASP A 55 24.68 1.39 4.08
C ASP A 55 23.67 2.44 3.60
N GLY A 56 24.14 3.63 3.23
CA GLY A 56 23.31 4.77 2.80
C GLY A 56 22.44 4.51 1.55
N ARG A 57 22.56 3.34 0.93
CA ARG A 57 21.67 2.91 -0.16
C ARG A 57 20.29 2.49 0.35
N TRP A 58 20.16 2.17 1.65
CA TRP A 58 18.94 1.74 2.28
C TRP A 58 18.37 2.86 3.15
N ILE A 59 17.06 3.01 3.08
CA ILE A 59 16.29 3.98 3.87
C ILE A 59 15.39 3.20 4.83
N GLN A 60 15.46 3.52 6.11
CA GLN A 60 14.54 3.00 7.10
C GLN A 60 13.25 3.80 7.06
N ILE A 61 12.15 3.10 6.87
CA ILE A 61 10.82 3.69 6.81
C ILE A 61 9.86 2.95 7.74
N ARG A 62 8.77 3.60 8.13
CA ARG A 62 7.62 2.90 8.66
C ARG A 62 7.02 2.00 7.56
N ARG A 63 6.44 0.88 7.97
CA ARG A 63 5.73 0.00 7.03
C ARG A 63 4.74 0.82 6.19
N PRO A 64 4.81 0.80 4.86
CA PRO A 64 4.02 1.70 4.02
C PRO A 64 2.53 1.34 4.08
N PHE A 65 1.69 2.36 4.11
CA PHE A 65 0.24 2.27 3.96
C PHE A 65 -0.20 3.20 2.83
N ILE A 66 -0.45 2.62 1.67
CA ILE A 66 -0.81 3.36 0.46
C ILE A 66 -2.29 3.18 0.19
N VAL A 67 -2.96 4.26 -0.16
CA VAL A 67 -4.38 4.28 -0.51
C VAL A 67 -4.53 4.86 -1.91
N SER A 68 -5.32 4.21 -2.74
CA SER A 68 -5.85 4.78 -3.98
C SER A 68 -7.36 4.65 -4.02
N GLY A 69 -8.01 5.61 -4.63
CA GLY A 69 -9.47 5.68 -4.76
C GLY A 69 -9.90 5.68 -6.22
N GLY A 70 -10.88 6.52 -6.54
CA GLY A 70 -11.46 6.64 -7.89
C GLY A 70 -10.51 7.13 -8.99
N GLU A 71 -9.37 7.73 -8.61
CA GLU A 71 -8.34 8.21 -9.53
C GLU A 71 -7.51 7.09 -10.17
N LEU A 72 -7.54 5.87 -9.61
CA LEU A 72 -6.71 4.76 -10.06
C LEU A 72 -6.90 4.45 -11.55
N THR A 73 -5.78 4.35 -12.25
CA THR A 73 -5.69 3.93 -13.66
C THR A 73 -4.68 2.79 -13.81
N LEU A 74 -4.71 2.06 -14.94
CA LEU A 74 -3.74 0.99 -15.20
C LEU A 74 -2.31 1.51 -15.31
N ASP A 75 -2.11 2.71 -15.82
CA ASP A 75 -0.78 3.32 -15.96
C ASP A 75 -0.12 3.56 -14.60
N MET A 76 -0.91 3.80 -13.55
CA MET A 76 -0.40 3.95 -12.18
C MET A 76 0.09 2.61 -11.58
N LEU A 77 -0.22 1.49 -12.23
CA LEU A 77 0.19 0.14 -11.86
C LEU A 77 1.39 -0.36 -12.68
N ASP A 78 2.01 0.49 -13.49
CA ASP A 78 3.24 0.18 -14.23
C ASP A 78 4.30 1.26 -13.99
N LEU A 79 5.51 1.05 -14.51
CA LEU A 79 6.60 2.02 -14.38
C LEU A 79 6.27 3.30 -15.14
N SER A 80 6.43 4.44 -14.48
CA SER A 80 6.29 5.76 -15.12
C SER A 80 7.65 6.33 -15.47
N TYR A 81 7.92 6.56 -16.76
CA TYR A 81 9.19 7.11 -17.21
C TYR A 81 9.20 8.63 -17.17
N ASN A 82 10.21 9.18 -16.51
CA ASN A 82 10.45 10.62 -16.49
C ASN A 82 11.57 10.97 -17.50
N PRO A 83 11.23 11.60 -18.63
CA PRO A 83 12.22 11.91 -19.67
C PRO A 83 13.26 12.97 -19.22
N GLY A 84 12.92 13.82 -18.28
CA GLY A 84 13.82 14.86 -17.76
C GLY A 84 14.97 14.28 -16.94
N SER A 85 14.68 13.37 -16.04
CA SER A 85 15.67 12.69 -15.19
C SER A 85 16.19 11.39 -15.80
N LYS A 86 15.55 10.86 -16.84
CA LYS A 86 15.83 9.57 -17.48
C LYS A 86 15.73 8.37 -16.51
N VAL A 87 14.85 8.47 -15.52
CA VAL A 87 14.58 7.41 -14.56
C VAL A 87 13.11 7.02 -14.59
N TYR A 88 12.81 5.84 -14.05
CA TYR A 88 11.45 5.36 -13.87
C TYR A 88 11.01 5.60 -12.43
N ASP A 89 9.76 5.97 -12.23
CA ASP A 89 9.10 5.95 -10.92
C ASP A 89 8.38 4.61 -10.71
N ALA A 90 8.54 4.05 -9.52
CA ALA A 90 7.90 2.81 -9.13
C ALA A 90 6.37 2.97 -9.03
N PRO A 91 5.58 1.96 -9.44
CA PRO A 91 4.14 1.96 -9.25
C PRO A 91 3.76 1.78 -7.78
N LEU A 92 2.49 2.11 -7.46
CA LEU A 92 2.00 2.12 -6.09
C LEU A 92 2.14 0.76 -5.37
N GLN A 93 1.87 -0.36 -6.06
CA GLN A 93 2.02 -1.69 -5.47
C GLN A 93 3.47 -2.04 -5.14
N LEU A 94 4.45 -1.54 -5.91
CA LEU A 94 5.87 -1.74 -5.61
C LEU A 94 6.30 -0.87 -4.42
N LYS A 95 5.83 0.38 -4.35
CA LYS A 95 6.03 1.26 -3.20
C LYS A 95 5.39 0.70 -1.93
N ALA A 96 4.29 -0.05 -2.05
CA ALA A 96 3.59 -0.67 -0.93
C ALA A 96 4.19 -2.01 -0.47
N ASN A 97 5.27 -2.49 -1.08
CA ASN A 97 5.88 -3.77 -0.69
C ASN A 97 6.26 -3.80 0.79
N ASN A 98 6.05 -4.95 1.42
CA ASN A 98 6.13 -5.17 2.87
C ASN A 98 5.16 -4.31 3.69
N GLY A 99 4.13 -3.75 3.05
CA GLY A 99 3.10 -2.93 3.67
C GLY A 99 1.70 -3.25 3.19
N ILE A 100 0.85 -2.24 3.22
CA ILE A 100 -0.57 -2.35 2.86
C ILE A 100 -0.87 -1.45 1.67
N TYR A 101 -1.59 -1.98 0.69
CA TYR A 101 -2.17 -1.22 -0.40
C TYR A 101 -3.69 -1.36 -0.35
N LEU A 102 -4.37 -0.29 0.02
CA LEU A 102 -5.82 -0.18 0.06
C LEU A 102 -6.32 0.44 -1.23
N ILE A 103 -7.21 -0.26 -1.92
CA ILE A 103 -8.00 0.31 -3.01
C ILE A 103 -9.39 0.59 -2.46
N ASP A 104 -9.64 1.87 -2.24
CA ASP A 104 -10.91 2.33 -1.68
C ASP A 104 -11.94 2.56 -2.78
N ASP A 105 -13.22 2.38 -2.44
CA ASP A 105 -14.35 2.44 -3.38
C ASP A 105 -14.13 1.58 -4.64
N PHE A 106 -13.55 0.37 -4.47
CA PHE A 106 -13.24 -0.52 -5.59
C PHE A 106 -14.48 -0.84 -6.42
N GLY A 107 -14.38 -0.61 -7.71
CA GLY A 107 -15.48 -0.68 -8.68
C GLY A 107 -16.00 0.70 -9.11
N ARG A 108 -15.46 1.79 -8.55
CA ARG A 108 -15.76 3.18 -8.95
C ARG A 108 -14.57 3.92 -9.56
N GLN A 109 -13.47 3.19 -9.79
CA GLN A 109 -12.29 3.72 -10.46
C GLN A 109 -12.58 4.05 -11.93
N ARG A 110 -11.69 4.83 -12.54
CA ARG A 110 -11.71 5.08 -13.99
C ARG A 110 -11.43 3.83 -14.82
N VAL A 111 -10.67 2.90 -14.26
CA VAL A 111 -10.40 1.58 -14.82
C VAL A 111 -11.45 0.59 -14.33
N SER A 112 -11.86 -0.35 -15.19
CA SER A 112 -12.82 -1.37 -14.77
C SER A 112 -12.22 -2.31 -13.71
N PRO A 113 -13.00 -2.79 -12.74
CA PRO A 113 -12.53 -3.76 -11.75
C PRO A 113 -11.86 -4.97 -12.41
N THR A 114 -12.46 -5.49 -13.48
CA THR A 114 -11.95 -6.65 -14.20
C THR A 114 -10.55 -6.42 -14.77
N GLU A 115 -10.24 -5.22 -15.27
CA GLU A 115 -8.90 -4.91 -15.80
C GLU A 115 -7.86 -4.88 -14.69
N VAL A 116 -8.15 -4.21 -13.57
CA VAL A 116 -7.26 -4.20 -12.39
C VAL A 116 -7.01 -5.61 -11.89
N LEU A 117 -8.09 -6.40 -11.79
CA LEU A 117 -8.03 -7.76 -11.29
C LEU A 117 -7.20 -8.66 -12.20
N ASN A 118 -7.41 -8.58 -13.52
CA ASN A 118 -6.63 -9.32 -14.52
C ASN A 118 -5.14 -8.96 -14.46
N ARG A 119 -4.82 -7.66 -14.24
CA ARG A 119 -3.44 -7.21 -14.07
C ARG A 119 -2.75 -7.87 -12.87
N TRP A 120 -3.50 -8.18 -11.81
CA TRP A 120 -2.95 -8.71 -10.57
C TRP A 120 -3.15 -10.21 -10.32
N ILE A 121 -3.74 -10.94 -11.26
CA ILE A 121 -3.87 -12.41 -11.16
C ILE A 121 -2.51 -13.05 -10.84
N VAL A 122 -1.51 -12.76 -11.67
CA VAL A 122 -0.17 -13.34 -11.53
C VAL A 122 0.54 -12.85 -10.26
N PRO A 123 0.59 -11.54 -9.95
CA PRO A 123 1.16 -11.05 -8.72
C PRO A 123 0.56 -11.67 -7.46
N MET A 124 -0.76 -11.80 -7.39
CA MET A 124 -1.44 -12.39 -6.22
C MET A 124 -1.14 -13.88 -6.05
N GLU A 125 -0.99 -14.62 -7.15
CA GLU A 125 -0.70 -16.06 -7.10
C GLU A 125 0.77 -16.38 -6.87
N ARG A 126 1.66 -15.66 -7.57
CA ARG A 126 3.08 -16.00 -7.62
C ARG A 126 3.96 -15.12 -6.75
N ARG A 127 3.39 -14.10 -6.12
CA ARG A 127 4.13 -13.11 -5.34
C ARG A 127 5.22 -12.40 -6.14
N VAL A 128 5.01 -12.26 -7.44
CA VAL A 128 5.95 -11.62 -8.37
C VAL A 128 5.16 -10.76 -9.34
N ASP A 129 5.60 -9.54 -9.56
CA ASP A 129 5.06 -8.64 -10.58
C ASP A 129 6.05 -8.43 -11.72
N PHE A 130 5.52 -8.16 -12.92
CA PHE A 130 6.30 -7.86 -14.12
C PHE A 130 5.94 -6.44 -14.59
N LEU A 131 6.91 -5.54 -14.47
CA LEU A 131 6.77 -4.14 -14.83
C LEU A 131 7.47 -3.88 -16.16
N ASN A 132 6.84 -3.08 -17.03
CA ASN A 132 7.33 -2.86 -18.38
C ASN A 132 8.19 -1.59 -18.45
N PHE A 133 9.36 -1.70 -19.09
CA PHE A 133 10.13 -0.53 -19.49
C PHE A 133 9.68 -0.03 -20.86
N GLN A 134 9.71 1.28 -21.09
CA GLN A 134 9.45 1.85 -22.40
C GLN A 134 10.45 1.38 -23.48
N THR A 135 11.62 0.94 -23.04
CA THR A 135 12.67 0.35 -23.89
C THR A 135 12.37 -1.08 -24.34
N GLY A 136 11.26 -1.67 -23.93
CA GLY A 136 10.82 -3.02 -24.31
C GLY A 136 11.27 -4.15 -23.39
N GLY A 137 12.06 -3.86 -22.34
CA GLY A 137 12.42 -4.83 -21.30
C GLY A 137 11.35 -4.95 -20.20
N LYS A 138 11.52 -5.94 -19.31
CA LYS A 138 10.65 -6.13 -18.15
C LYS A 138 11.46 -6.28 -16.88
N ALA A 139 11.08 -5.55 -15.82
CA ALA A 139 11.58 -5.80 -14.48
C ALA A 139 10.69 -6.83 -13.79
N GLN A 140 11.30 -7.90 -13.27
CA GLN A 140 10.64 -8.81 -12.35
C GLN A 140 10.90 -8.33 -10.93
N VAL A 141 9.82 -8.04 -10.19
CA VAL A 141 9.91 -7.50 -8.83
C VAL A 141 9.07 -8.34 -7.86
N PRO A 142 9.43 -8.43 -6.57
CA PRO A 142 8.60 -9.08 -5.58
C PRO A 142 7.28 -8.35 -5.40
N PHE A 143 6.21 -9.09 -5.09
CA PHE A 143 4.88 -8.58 -4.78
C PHE A 143 4.48 -9.01 -3.38
N GLU A 144 5.03 -8.32 -2.38
CA GLU A 144 4.87 -8.63 -0.96
C GLU A 144 3.99 -7.57 -0.26
N THR A 145 3.00 -7.08 -0.98
CA THR A 145 2.03 -6.14 -0.43
C THR A 145 0.76 -6.86 0.05
N PHE A 146 0.19 -6.41 1.16
CA PHE A 146 -1.12 -6.84 1.61
C PHE A 146 -2.20 -5.99 0.93
N LEU A 147 -2.92 -6.60 -0.02
CA LEU A 147 -3.98 -5.90 -0.75
C LEU A 147 -5.28 -5.90 0.05
N ILE A 148 -5.90 -4.74 0.14
CA ILE A 148 -7.25 -4.56 0.69
C ILE A 148 -8.11 -3.88 -0.37
N PHE A 149 -9.25 -4.49 -0.67
CA PHE A 149 -10.29 -3.90 -1.53
C PHE A 149 -11.47 -3.50 -0.65
N SER A 150 -11.81 -2.23 -0.62
CA SER A 150 -13.02 -1.71 0.02
C SER A 150 -14.04 -1.39 -1.07
N SER A 151 -15.26 -1.88 -0.95
CA SER A 151 -16.30 -1.67 -1.96
C SER A 151 -17.70 -1.68 -1.36
N ASN A 152 -18.58 -0.89 -1.94
CA ASN A 152 -20.02 -0.90 -1.68
C ASN A 152 -20.77 -1.83 -2.66
N LEU A 153 -20.06 -2.45 -3.61
CA LEU A 153 -20.64 -3.36 -4.59
C LEU A 153 -20.67 -4.80 -4.04
N LYS A 154 -21.59 -5.60 -4.54
CA LYS A 154 -21.60 -7.03 -4.23
C LYS A 154 -20.40 -7.72 -4.88
N PRO A 155 -19.85 -8.79 -4.27
CA PRO A 155 -18.69 -9.50 -4.82
C PRO A 155 -18.88 -9.90 -6.29
N GLU A 156 -20.07 -10.34 -6.69
CA GLU A 156 -20.39 -10.77 -8.06
C GLU A 156 -20.32 -9.63 -9.10
N GLN A 157 -20.38 -8.39 -8.63
CA GLN A 157 -20.24 -7.19 -9.48
C GLN A 157 -18.79 -6.73 -9.63
N LEU A 158 -17.91 -7.20 -8.76
CA LEU A 158 -16.49 -6.80 -8.74
C LEU A 158 -15.62 -7.65 -9.65
N GLY A 159 -15.95 -8.90 -9.84
CA GLY A 159 -15.17 -9.81 -10.66
C GLY A 159 -15.80 -11.18 -10.80
N ASP A 160 -15.19 -12.00 -11.64
CA ASP A 160 -15.60 -13.36 -11.82
C ASP A 160 -15.26 -14.25 -10.61
N GLU A 161 -15.81 -15.47 -10.61
CA GLU A 161 -15.57 -16.43 -9.54
C GLU A 161 -14.10 -16.83 -9.43
N ALA A 162 -13.38 -16.87 -10.55
CA ALA A 162 -11.96 -17.22 -10.60
C ALA A 162 -11.11 -16.21 -9.84
N PHE A 163 -11.44 -14.92 -9.96
CA PHE A 163 -10.78 -13.86 -9.18
C PHE A 163 -11.19 -13.91 -7.70
N LEU A 164 -12.49 -14.03 -7.42
CA LEU A 164 -12.99 -14.03 -6.04
C LEU A 164 -12.40 -15.18 -5.20
N ARG A 165 -11.99 -16.28 -5.81
CA ARG A 165 -11.27 -17.38 -5.12
C ARG A 165 -9.87 -16.98 -4.66
N ARG A 166 -9.24 -16.00 -5.28
CA ARG A 166 -7.89 -15.52 -4.94
C ARG A 166 -7.88 -14.54 -3.76
N ILE A 167 -9.03 -13.94 -3.47
CA ILE A 167 -9.22 -13.13 -2.26
C ILE A 167 -9.46 -14.08 -1.09
N GLN A 168 -8.45 -14.23 -0.23
CA GLN A 168 -8.48 -15.17 0.89
C GLN A 168 -9.52 -14.79 1.95
N TYR A 169 -9.66 -13.51 2.23
CA TYR A 169 -10.55 -13.00 3.26
C TYR A 169 -11.61 -12.09 2.65
N LYS A 170 -12.88 -12.40 2.90
CA LYS A 170 -14.02 -11.59 2.51
C LYS A 170 -14.80 -11.24 3.77
N MET A 171 -14.90 -9.95 4.05
CA MET A 171 -15.57 -9.46 5.24
C MET A 171 -16.74 -8.58 4.83
N LEU A 172 -17.94 -8.96 5.26
CA LEU A 172 -19.12 -8.12 5.13
C LEU A 172 -19.19 -7.17 6.33
N VAL A 173 -19.07 -5.88 6.06
CA VAL A 173 -19.32 -4.83 7.05
C VAL A 173 -20.77 -4.37 6.91
N ARG A 174 -21.62 -4.80 7.84
CA ARG A 174 -23.02 -4.37 7.90
C ARG A 174 -23.17 -3.04 8.64
N SER A 175 -24.27 -2.35 8.44
CA SER A 175 -24.62 -1.24 9.29
C SER A 175 -24.79 -1.72 10.73
N PRO A 176 -24.30 -0.96 11.73
CA PRO A 176 -24.45 -1.35 13.12
C PRO A 176 -25.93 -1.33 13.54
N GLU A 177 -26.27 -2.22 14.44
CA GLU A 177 -27.53 -2.15 15.20
C GLU A 177 -27.48 -0.98 16.19
N GLU A 178 -28.64 -0.55 16.70
CA GLU A 178 -28.73 0.62 17.58
C GLU A 178 -27.77 0.50 18.79
N ALA A 179 -27.75 -0.66 19.44
CA ALA A 179 -26.89 -0.92 20.58
C ALA A 179 -25.39 -0.86 20.21
N GLU A 180 -25.01 -1.39 19.05
CA GLU A 180 -23.65 -1.32 18.51
C GLU A 180 -23.26 0.11 18.17
N PHE A 181 -24.19 0.86 17.55
CA PHE A 181 -23.98 2.27 17.22
C PHE A 181 -23.68 3.11 18.47
N VAL A 182 -24.47 2.93 19.53
CA VAL A 182 -24.24 3.63 20.81
C VAL A 182 -22.88 3.29 21.38
N GLN A 183 -22.44 2.03 21.32
CA GLN A 183 -21.11 1.63 21.78
C GLN A 183 -19.99 2.24 20.95
N ILE A 184 -20.13 2.25 19.62
CA ILE A 184 -19.16 2.86 18.70
C ILE A 184 -19.06 4.37 19.00
N PHE A 185 -20.20 5.03 19.13
CA PHE A 185 -20.26 6.45 19.44
C PHE A 185 -19.58 6.78 20.79
N LYS A 186 -19.88 6.04 21.85
CA LYS A 186 -19.26 6.23 23.17
C LYS A 186 -17.74 6.05 23.11
N ARG A 187 -17.25 4.98 22.45
CA ARG A 187 -15.81 4.75 22.30
C ARG A 187 -15.12 5.86 21.52
N TYR A 188 -15.73 6.32 20.44
CA TYR A 188 -15.17 7.42 19.65
C TYR A 188 -15.15 8.73 20.43
N ALA A 189 -16.25 9.08 21.11
CA ALA A 189 -16.31 10.26 21.95
C ALA A 189 -15.24 10.24 23.06
N GLN A 190 -15.05 9.09 23.73
CA GLN A 190 -13.98 8.92 24.72
C GLN A 190 -12.58 9.11 24.14
N SER A 191 -12.32 8.63 22.89
CA SER A 191 -11.03 8.82 22.24
C SER A 191 -10.76 10.28 21.89
N GLU A 192 -11.82 11.08 21.70
CA GLU A 192 -11.73 12.54 21.46
C GLU A 192 -11.81 13.37 22.76
N GLY A 193 -11.81 12.70 23.92
CA GLY A 193 -11.89 13.38 25.23
C GLY A 193 -13.25 14.01 25.54
N LEU A 194 -14.32 13.57 24.86
CA LEU A 194 -15.68 14.04 25.09
C LEU A 194 -16.39 13.15 26.12
N GLU A 195 -17.02 13.77 27.11
CA GLU A 195 -17.94 13.08 28.02
C GLU A 195 -19.30 12.91 27.33
N VAL A 196 -19.80 11.68 27.27
CA VAL A 196 -21.12 11.37 26.74
C VAL A 196 -22.03 11.05 27.90
N ASP A 197 -23.10 11.82 28.06
CA ASP A 197 -24.13 11.60 29.08
C ASP A 197 -24.77 10.20 28.84
N PRO A 198 -24.83 9.35 29.86
CA PRO A 198 -25.50 8.05 29.77
C PRO A 198 -27.02 8.25 29.86
N ALA A 199 -27.65 8.66 28.75
CA ALA A 199 -29.10 8.69 28.66
C ALA A 199 -29.66 7.30 28.33
#